data_25c11b561c5debf46ff2924cc63e868b
#
_entry.id   25c11b561c5debf46ff2924cc63e868b
#
_cell.length_a   1.000
_cell.length_b   1.000
_cell.length_c   1.000
_cell.angle_alpha   90.00
_cell.angle_beta   90.00
_cell.angle_gamma   90.00
#
_symmetry.space_group_name_H-M   'P 1'
#
loop_
_entity.id
_entity.type
_entity.pdbx_description
1 polymer ?
#
loop_
_entity_poly.entity_id
_entity_poly.type
_entity_poly.pdbx_seq_one_letter_code
_entity_poly.pdbx_strand_id
1 'polypeptide(L)'
;PFAPIRFTNTFHHLSIGNSIIEPRFPKGMSEFDKYKWWKPENLLKSWLSHEVRLPPPQVTLIRDICKELEGSGDLISTFDKLSINPSEGYHILEFAPGVECIPLPTQTLPPATHTNCYVLGVPGGERAIIDPAAKSKDALDILSKKIDEIKATGSVIKATIYTHKHQDHIGNLEEIEKLYKAPIWASKETLEAISELENNRVLEENDSFILNGNNTSECWNIIETPGHCPGHICLVGDAGIVSGDNVSVIGTILVPSNDGDMNQYLEGLQRMKEFNPPLLFPGHGPFSANPEKLLNRYIKHRNKRHQLVLDAVKENFSDLESIAKKSYEDTPQAHPSLMIDQTLSHLKGHINSGTIYFDNGKYSLNV
;
A
#
# COMPACT_ATOMS: atom_id res chain seq x y z
N PRO A 1 -2.28 -7.60 11.45
CA PRO A 1 -3.18 -6.49 11.19
C PRO A 1 -3.90 -6.58 9.84
N PHE A 2 -3.36 -7.32 8.86
CA PHE A 2 -3.97 -7.47 7.53
C PHE A 2 -5.06 -8.55 7.46
N ALA A 3 -5.16 -9.41 8.47
CA ALA A 3 -6.17 -10.44 8.56
C ALA A 3 -6.61 -10.61 10.02
N PRO A 4 -7.88 -10.93 10.27
CA PRO A 4 -8.38 -11.17 11.62
C PRO A 4 -7.83 -12.48 12.23
N ILE A 5 -7.14 -13.29 11.44
CA ILE A 5 -6.61 -14.60 11.81
C ILE A 5 -5.08 -14.51 11.85
N ARG A 6 -4.50 -15.04 12.94
CA ARG A 6 -3.06 -15.28 13.05
C ARG A 6 -2.74 -16.68 12.58
N PHE A 7 -1.70 -16.82 11.78
CA PHE A 7 -1.19 -18.10 11.31
C PHE A 7 0.12 -18.43 12.02
N THR A 8 0.27 -19.67 12.42
CA THR A 8 1.58 -20.22 12.79
C THR A 8 2.13 -20.92 11.56
N ASN A 9 3.26 -20.44 11.05
CA ASN A 9 3.96 -21.07 9.95
C ASN A 9 4.95 -22.10 10.51
N THR A 10 4.87 -23.34 10.02
CA THR A 10 5.85 -24.37 10.29
C THR A 10 6.57 -24.71 9.00
N PHE A 11 7.89 -24.57 9.01
CA PHE A 11 8.74 -24.99 7.90
C PHE A 11 9.36 -26.35 8.21
N HIS A 12 9.36 -27.26 7.24
CA HIS A 12 9.91 -28.59 7.38
C HIS A 12 11.16 -28.75 6.52
N HIS A 13 12.21 -29.31 7.10
CA HIS A 13 13.38 -29.72 6.37
C HIS A 13 13.31 -31.25 6.10
N LEU A 14 13.57 -31.63 4.84
CA LEU A 14 13.68 -33.00 4.40
C LEU A 14 14.97 -33.18 3.61
N SER A 15 15.87 -34.03 4.12
CA SER A 15 17.07 -34.44 3.38
C SER A 15 16.69 -35.53 2.37
N ILE A 16 16.92 -35.26 1.07
CA ILE A 16 16.68 -36.22 -0.01
C ILE A 16 17.96 -36.87 -0.51
N GLY A 17 19.11 -36.62 0.15
CA GLY A 17 20.43 -37.13 -0.23
C GLY A 17 20.81 -36.69 -1.67
N ASN A 18 21.40 -37.60 -2.42
CA ASN A 18 21.81 -37.35 -3.81
C ASN A 18 20.70 -37.62 -4.83
N SER A 19 19.48 -37.86 -4.39
CA SER A 19 18.35 -38.15 -5.27
C SER A 19 17.81 -36.85 -5.88
N ILE A 20 17.67 -36.81 -7.20
CA ILE A 20 16.92 -35.74 -7.85
C ILE A 20 15.45 -36.13 -7.79
N ILE A 21 14.69 -35.42 -6.97
CA ILE A 21 13.24 -35.59 -6.86
C ILE A 21 12.54 -34.45 -7.58
N GLU A 22 11.67 -34.77 -8.52
CA GLU A 22 10.80 -33.78 -9.13
C GLU A 22 9.52 -33.62 -8.28
N PRO A 23 9.25 -32.41 -7.75
CA PRO A 23 8.01 -32.14 -7.05
C PRO A 23 6.80 -32.38 -7.95
N ARG A 24 5.75 -32.99 -7.40
CA ARG A 24 4.47 -33.21 -8.10
C ARG A 24 3.40 -32.34 -7.45
N PHE A 25 2.66 -31.61 -8.25
CA PHE A 25 1.56 -30.78 -7.83
C PHE A 25 0.23 -31.42 -8.25
N PRO A 26 -0.57 -31.95 -7.30
CA PRO A 26 -1.89 -32.51 -7.64
C PRO A 26 -2.79 -31.47 -8.25
N LYS A 27 -3.41 -31.80 -9.38
CA LYS A 27 -4.34 -30.90 -10.07
C LYS A 27 -5.51 -30.51 -9.17
N GLY A 28 -5.78 -29.23 -9.04
CA GLY A 28 -6.90 -28.67 -8.28
C GLY A 28 -6.73 -28.70 -6.75
N MET A 29 -5.60 -29.14 -6.22
CA MET A 29 -5.29 -29.20 -4.78
C MET A 29 -4.02 -28.45 -4.39
N SER A 30 -3.37 -27.77 -5.33
CA SER A 30 -2.11 -27.07 -5.10
C SER A 30 -2.23 -25.61 -5.48
N GLU A 31 -1.66 -24.75 -4.65
CA GLU A 31 -1.42 -23.33 -4.96
C GLU A 31 -0.22 -23.15 -5.89
N PHE A 32 0.54 -24.22 -6.15
CA PHE A 32 1.77 -24.20 -6.91
C PHE A 32 1.59 -24.90 -8.27
N ASP A 33 2.16 -24.29 -9.30
CA ASP A 33 2.17 -24.83 -10.68
C ASP A 33 3.59 -25.03 -11.22
N LYS A 34 4.59 -24.45 -10.54
CA LYS A 34 6.01 -24.50 -10.90
C LYS A 34 6.89 -24.65 -9.69
N TYR A 35 8.09 -25.18 -9.90
CA TYR A 35 9.15 -25.24 -8.91
C TYR A 35 10.50 -24.91 -9.52
N LYS A 36 11.45 -24.53 -8.66
CA LYS A 36 12.86 -24.36 -9.00
C LYS A 36 13.69 -24.70 -7.79
N TRP A 37 14.79 -25.42 -8.02
CA TRP A 37 15.80 -25.69 -6.99
C TRP A 37 16.74 -24.50 -6.87
N TRP A 38 16.95 -24.04 -5.66
CA TRP A 38 17.77 -22.89 -5.34
C TRP A 38 18.85 -23.23 -4.31
N LYS A 39 20.02 -22.64 -4.47
CA LYS A 39 20.91 -22.42 -3.34
C LYS A 39 20.38 -21.25 -2.52
N PRO A 40 20.38 -21.31 -1.16
CA PRO A 40 19.82 -20.25 -0.33
C PRO A 40 20.33 -18.85 -0.70
N GLU A 41 21.65 -18.70 -0.89
CA GLU A 41 22.28 -17.43 -1.21
C GLU A 41 21.84 -16.88 -2.56
N ASN A 42 21.65 -17.77 -3.55
CA ASN A 42 21.16 -17.36 -4.88
C ASN A 42 19.70 -16.93 -4.84
N LEU A 43 18.87 -17.62 -4.03
CA LEU A 43 17.48 -17.24 -3.85
C LEU A 43 17.39 -15.85 -3.17
N LEU A 44 18.17 -15.63 -2.10
CA LEU A 44 18.22 -14.33 -1.43
C LEU A 44 18.71 -13.23 -2.38
N LYS A 45 19.75 -13.52 -3.18
CA LYS A 45 20.26 -12.57 -4.20
C LYS A 45 19.20 -12.22 -5.24
N SER A 46 18.49 -13.23 -5.78
CA SER A 46 17.42 -12.99 -6.77
C SER A 46 16.22 -12.27 -6.17
N TRP A 47 15.95 -12.43 -4.86
CA TRP A 47 14.95 -11.63 -4.18
C TRP A 47 15.42 -10.17 -4.03
N LEU A 48 16.66 -9.94 -3.59
CA LEU A 48 17.24 -8.61 -3.46
C LEU A 48 17.32 -7.83 -4.80
N SER A 49 17.39 -8.54 -5.93
CA SER A 49 17.36 -7.94 -7.29
C SER A 49 15.97 -7.87 -7.91
N HIS A 50 14.90 -8.10 -7.14
CA HIS A 50 13.50 -8.11 -7.59
C HIS A 50 13.14 -9.16 -8.65
N GLU A 51 14.03 -10.15 -8.92
CA GLU A 51 13.77 -11.22 -9.88
C GLU A 51 12.74 -12.25 -9.39
N VAL A 52 12.66 -12.44 -8.07
CA VAL A 52 11.68 -13.34 -7.43
C VAL A 52 10.91 -12.59 -6.34
N ARG A 53 9.70 -13.05 -6.08
CA ARG A 53 8.84 -12.53 -5.00
C ARG A 53 8.73 -13.58 -3.91
N LEU A 54 8.97 -13.19 -2.67
CA LEU A 54 8.85 -14.03 -1.49
C LEU A 54 7.95 -13.34 -0.45
N PRO A 55 7.00 -14.05 0.15
CA PRO A 55 6.28 -13.54 1.31
C PRO A 55 7.22 -13.32 2.50
N PRO A 56 6.93 -12.37 3.41
CA PRO A 56 7.81 -12.02 4.52
C PRO A 56 8.31 -13.20 5.37
N PRO A 57 7.50 -14.24 5.71
CA PRO A 57 8.00 -15.38 6.46
C PRO A 57 9.11 -16.17 5.74
N GLN A 58 9.00 -16.30 4.39
CA GLN A 58 10.03 -16.97 3.59
C GLN A 58 11.29 -16.11 3.49
N VAL A 59 11.16 -14.78 3.41
CA VAL A 59 12.32 -13.85 3.41
C VAL A 59 13.09 -14.00 4.73
N THR A 60 12.38 -14.00 5.86
CA THR A 60 13.00 -14.20 7.19
C THR A 60 13.74 -15.54 7.24
N LEU A 61 13.07 -16.64 6.85
CA LEU A 61 13.68 -17.97 6.85
C LEU A 61 14.94 -18.03 5.97
N ILE A 62 14.91 -17.51 4.76
CA ILE A 62 16.07 -17.53 3.86
C ILE A 62 17.23 -16.71 4.41
N ARG A 63 16.96 -15.56 5.03
CA ARG A 63 18.00 -14.76 5.69
C ARG A 63 18.64 -15.52 6.86
N ASP A 64 17.83 -16.17 7.70
CA ASP A 64 18.32 -16.99 8.81
C ASP A 64 19.16 -18.15 8.30
N ILE A 65 18.70 -18.86 7.26
CA ILE A 65 19.47 -19.95 6.63
C ILE A 65 20.82 -19.43 6.12
N CYS A 66 20.83 -18.32 5.36
CA CYS A 66 22.09 -17.78 4.82
C CYS A 66 23.06 -17.38 5.95
N LYS A 67 22.57 -16.70 6.98
CA LYS A 67 23.36 -16.28 8.13
C LYS A 67 23.99 -17.46 8.90
N GLU A 68 23.19 -18.49 9.21
CA GLU A 68 23.68 -19.66 9.92
C GLU A 68 24.61 -20.52 9.04
N LEU A 69 24.37 -20.57 7.73
CA LEU A 69 25.20 -21.29 6.77
C LEU A 69 26.61 -20.70 6.64
N GLU A 70 26.75 -19.37 6.73
CA GLU A 70 28.07 -18.71 6.79
C GLU A 70 28.90 -19.19 7.97
N GLY A 71 28.27 -19.48 9.12
CA GLY A 71 28.95 -19.96 10.32
C GLY A 71 29.15 -21.47 10.38
N SER A 72 28.21 -22.26 9.85
CA SER A 72 28.23 -23.73 9.91
C SER A 72 28.95 -24.39 8.74
N GLY A 73 28.89 -23.78 7.57
CA GLY A 73 29.45 -24.31 6.32
C GLY A 73 28.65 -25.45 5.69
N ASP A 74 27.59 -25.95 6.36
CA ASP A 74 26.75 -27.03 5.85
C ASP A 74 25.25 -26.85 6.20
N LEU A 75 24.38 -27.32 5.31
CA LEU A 75 22.92 -27.13 5.45
C LEU A 75 22.33 -27.99 6.59
N ILE A 76 22.86 -29.17 6.89
CA ILE A 76 22.29 -30.03 7.92
C ILE A 76 22.47 -29.38 9.29
N SER A 77 23.71 -28.99 9.62
CA SER A 77 24.01 -28.25 10.86
C SER A 77 23.24 -26.95 10.96
N THR A 78 23.02 -26.25 9.82
CA THR A 78 22.20 -25.03 9.76
C THR A 78 20.76 -25.32 10.18
N PHE A 79 20.12 -26.33 9.60
CA PHE A 79 18.73 -26.66 9.92
C PHE A 79 18.57 -27.23 11.32
N ASP A 80 19.54 -27.98 11.80
CA ASP A 80 19.55 -28.49 13.20
C ASP A 80 19.57 -27.32 14.19
N LYS A 81 20.43 -26.31 13.98
CA LYS A 81 20.44 -25.10 14.80
C LYS A 81 19.14 -24.32 14.75
N LEU A 82 18.60 -24.09 13.56
CA LEU A 82 17.35 -23.34 13.39
C LEU A 82 16.14 -24.08 13.97
N SER A 83 16.17 -25.42 14.01
CA SER A 83 15.12 -26.24 14.64
C SER A 83 15.11 -26.13 16.17
N ILE A 84 16.28 -25.98 16.78
CA ILE A 84 16.44 -25.82 18.23
C ILE A 84 16.15 -24.37 18.66
N ASN A 85 16.58 -23.38 17.86
CA ASN A 85 16.44 -21.98 18.13
C ASN A 85 15.73 -21.29 16.95
N PRO A 86 14.42 -21.51 16.80
CA PRO A 86 13.65 -20.85 15.73
C PRO A 86 13.62 -19.34 15.96
N SER A 87 13.57 -18.58 14.87
CA SER A 87 13.32 -17.15 14.96
C SER A 87 11.93 -16.89 15.53
N GLU A 88 11.87 -16.32 16.71
CA GLU A 88 10.64 -15.99 17.41
C GLU A 88 10.42 -14.49 17.47
N GLY A 89 9.16 -14.07 17.65
CA GLY A 89 8.77 -12.70 17.89
C GLY A 89 8.23 -11.97 16.66
N TYR A 90 8.35 -10.64 16.70
CA TYR A 90 7.90 -9.78 15.59
C TYR A 90 9.01 -9.67 14.55
N HIS A 91 8.69 -10.08 13.34
CA HIS A 91 9.58 -9.95 12.18
C HIS A 91 9.22 -8.71 11.36
N ILE A 92 10.21 -8.20 10.63
CA ILE A 92 10.02 -7.12 9.67
C ILE A 92 9.04 -7.60 8.59
N LEU A 93 8.00 -6.79 8.32
CA LEU A 93 7.09 -7.01 7.21
C LEU A 93 7.66 -6.38 5.94
N GLU A 94 8.61 -7.04 5.32
CA GLU A 94 9.25 -6.61 4.09
C GLU A 94 8.69 -7.42 2.92
N PHE A 95 7.86 -6.78 2.10
CA PHE A 95 7.20 -7.42 0.95
C PHE A 95 8.01 -7.31 -0.34
N ALA A 96 8.91 -6.36 -0.40
CA ALA A 96 9.93 -6.19 -1.43
C ALA A 96 11.21 -5.64 -0.79
N PRO A 97 12.39 -5.90 -1.37
CA PRO A 97 13.63 -5.32 -0.88
C PRO A 97 13.51 -3.82 -0.71
N GLY A 98 13.93 -3.32 0.46
CA GLY A 98 13.88 -1.89 0.76
C GLY A 98 12.48 -1.31 1.01
N VAL A 99 11.43 -2.12 1.09
CA VAL A 99 10.06 -1.68 1.41
C VAL A 99 9.55 -2.42 2.64
N GLU A 100 9.74 -1.82 3.81
CA GLU A 100 9.22 -2.34 5.07
C GLU A 100 7.85 -1.72 5.38
N CYS A 101 6.93 -2.49 5.94
CA CYS A 101 5.61 -2.02 6.35
C CYS A 101 5.45 -2.09 7.87
N ILE A 102 4.97 -1.01 8.46
CA ILE A 102 4.62 -0.90 9.86
C ILE A 102 3.13 -0.59 9.95
N PRO A 103 2.28 -1.57 10.21
CA PRO A 103 0.85 -1.32 10.40
C PRO A 103 0.63 -0.58 11.72
N LEU A 104 0.21 0.68 11.64
CA LEU A 104 -0.08 1.52 12.79
C LEU A 104 -1.59 1.56 13.05
N PRO A 105 -2.06 1.32 14.29
CA PRO A 105 -3.47 1.47 14.64
C PRO A 105 -3.94 2.91 14.41
N THR A 106 -4.97 3.09 13.58
CA THR A 106 -5.54 4.40 13.24
C THR A 106 -7.05 4.38 13.26
N GLN A 107 -7.65 5.55 13.36
CA GLN A 107 -9.08 5.75 13.21
C GLN A 107 -9.40 5.96 11.73
N THR A 108 -9.47 4.87 10.99
CA THR A 108 -9.82 4.84 9.57
C THR A 108 -11.15 4.15 9.31
N LEU A 109 -11.65 4.20 8.08
CA LEU A 109 -12.94 3.60 7.70
C LEU A 109 -12.86 2.07 7.69
N PRO A 110 -13.85 1.37 8.29
CA PRO A 110 -13.97 -0.08 8.20
C PRO A 110 -14.02 -0.58 6.74
N PRO A 111 -13.43 -1.74 6.43
CA PRO A 111 -12.91 -2.76 7.35
C PRO A 111 -11.46 -2.53 7.82
N ALA A 112 -10.79 -1.46 7.39
CA ALA A 112 -9.44 -1.14 7.85
C ALA A 112 -9.46 -0.71 9.33
N THR A 113 -8.36 -1.00 10.03
CA THR A 113 -8.15 -0.65 11.43
C THR A 113 -6.74 -0.08 11.64
N HIS A 114 -5.96 -0.05 10.58
CA HIS A 114 -4.56 0.38 10.60
C HIS A 114 -4.24 1.13 9.32
N THR A 115 -3.31 2.05 9.42
CA THR A 115 -2.62 2.64 8.26
C THR A 115 -1.24 2.00 8.13
N ASN A 116 -0.85 1.72 6.92
CA ASN A 116 0.46 1.17 6.59
C ASN A 116 1.47 2.31 6.51
N CYS A 117 2.25 2.51 7.55
CA CYS A 117 3.45 3.30 7.45
C CYS A 117 4.52 2.48 6.73
N TYR A 118 5.12 3.02 5.67
CA TYR A 118 6.23 2.35 4.98
C TYR A 118 7.57 2.99 5.35
N VAL A 119 8.60 2.15 5.43
CA VAL A 119 10.00 2.59 5.54
C VAL A 119 10.70 2.15 4.26
N LEU A 120 11.05 3.10 3.43
CA LEU A 120 11.78 2.87 2.18
C LEU A 120 13.28 2.96 2.40
N GLY A 121 14.05 2.25 1.55
CA GLY A 121 15.51 2.17 1.63
C GLY A 121 16.01 0.94 2.39
N VAL A 122 17.31 0.72 2.40
CA VAL A 122 17.96 -0.45 3.02
C VAL A 122 18.57 -0.13 4.38
N PRO A 123 18.68 -1.11 5.31
CA PRO A 123 19.37 -0.92 6.57
C PRO A 123 20.82 -0.44 6.39
N GLY A 124 21.24 0.49 7.24
CA GLY A 124 22.57 1.12 7.18
C GLY A 124 22.71 2.24 6.15
N GLY A 125 21.65 2.51 5.37
CA GLY A 125 21.59 3.57 4.36
C GLY A 125 20.64 4.70 4.71
N GLU A 126 20.30 5.50 3.69
CA GLU A 126 19.24 6.52 3.78
C GLU A 126 17.87 5.84 3.80
N ARG A 127 16.98 6.32 4.65
CA ARG A 127 15.61 5.82 4.80
C ARG A 127 14.61 6.96 4.61
N ALA A 128 13.47 6.67 3.99
CA ALA A 128 12.32 7.56 3.99
C ALA A 128 11.16 6.90 4.73
N ILE A 129 10.46 7.66 5.56
CA ILE A 129 9.27 7.19 6.29
C ILE A 129 8.04 7.76 5.60
N ILE A 130 7.14 6.89 5.17
CA ILE A 130 5.93 7.26 4.44
C ILE A 130 4.72 7.09 5.33
N ASP A 131 3.89 8.11 5.43
CA ASP A 131 2.64 8.13 6.20
C ASP A 131 2.81 7.57 7.63
N PRO A 132 3.61 8.20 8.51
CA PRO A 132 3.86 7.71 9.87
C PRO A 132 2.61 7.64 10.76
N ALA A 133 1.49 8.24 10.42
CA ALA A 133 0.12 8.01 10.88
C ALA A 133 -0.12 7.89 12.41
N ALA A 134 0.93 7.87 13.23
CA ALA A 134 0.84 7.59 14.66
C ALA A 134 0.16 8.74 15.41
N LYS A 135 -0.97 8.45 16.08
CA LYS A 135 -1.70 9.42 16.91
C LYS A 135 -2.01 8.87 18.29
N SER A 136 -2.42 7.62 18.39
CA SER A 136 -2.64 6.97 19.68
C SER A 136 -1.31 6.59 20.33
N LYS A 137 -1.32 6.40 21.66
CA LYS A 137 -0.14 5.95 22.39
C LYS A 137 0.42 4.66 21.82
N ASP A 138 -0.43 3.68 21.55
CA ASP A 138 -0.01 2.38 21.00
C ASP A 138 0.67 2.53 19.63
N ALA A 139 0.14 3.40 18.76
CA ALA A 139 0.74 3.69 17.46
C ALA A 139 2.10 4.39 17.60
N LEU A 140 2.21 5.35 18.52
CA LEU A 140 3.47 6.04 18.82
C LEU A 140 4.52 5.10 19.42
N ASP A 141 4.13 4.19 20.31
CA ASP A 141 5.04 3.19 20.90
C ASP A 141 5.57 2.23 19.81
N ILE A 142 4.70 1.78 18.89
CA ILE A 142 5.10 0.95 17.74
C ILE A 142 6.07 1.71 16.83
N LEU A 143 5.74 2.96 16.47
CA LEU A 143 6.59 3.78 15.61
C LEU A 143 7.94 4.08 16.29
N SER A 144 7.94 4.43 17.58
CA SER A 144 9.15 4.70 18.37
C SER A 144 10.12 3.51 18.34
N LYS A 145 9.60 2.31 18.61
CA LYS A 145 10.40 1.09 18.54
C LYS A 145 11.04 0.90 17.17
N LYS A 146 10.29 1.15 16.09
CA LYS A 146 10.82 1.07 14.73
C LYS A 146 11.89 2.12 14.44
N ILE A 147 11.71 3.33 14.93
CA ILE A 147 12.71 4.41 14.80
C ILE A 147 14.02 4.01 15.51
N ASP A 148 13.92 3.39 16.69
CA ASP A 148 15.11 2.89 17.41
C ASP A 148 15.81 1.77 16.63
N GLU A 149 15.05 0.85 16.02
CA GLU A 149 15.60 -0.19 15.15
C GLU A 149 16.32 0.42 13.93
N ILE A 150 15.74 1.44 13.27
CA ILE A 150 16.35 2.16 12.15
C ILE A 150 17.68 2.81 12.59
N LYS A 151 17.68 3.51 13.73
CA LYS A 151 18.88 4.14 14.30
C LYS A 151 19.95 3.10 14.65
N ALA A 152 19.57 1.95 15.22
CA ALA A 152 20.49 0.88 15.59
C ALA A 152 21.24 0.27 14.38
N THR A 153 20.68 0.35 13.17
CA THR A 153 21.37 -0.07 11.93
C THR A 153 22.36 0.97 11.40
N GLY A 154 22.49 2.15 12.02
CA GLY A 154 23.27 3.27 11.51
C GLY A 154 22.61 3.99 10.32
N SER A 155 21.33 3.73 10.07
CA SER A 155 20.58 4.41 9.00
C SER A 155 20.29 5.87 9.33
N VAL A 156 20.16 6.69 8.29
CA VAL A 156 19.77 8.10 8.37
C VAL A 156 18.37 8.27 7.80
N ILE A 157 17.47 8.86 8.58
CA ILE A 157 16.13 9.21 8.08
C ILE A 157 16.25 10.49 7.26
N LYS A 158 16.13 10.35 5.95
CA LYS A 158 16.30 11.43 4.96
C LYS A 158 15.07 12.32 4.88
N ALA A 159 13.90 11.75 4.98
CA ALA A 159 12.63 12.47 4.90
C ALA A 159 11.47 11.69 5.54
N THR A 160 10.46 12.44 5.96
CA THR A 160 9.10 11.96 6.16
C THR A 160 8.28 12.38 4.95
N ILE A 161 7.63 11.44 4.28
CA ILE A 161 6.83 11.72 3.08
C ILE A 161 5.36 11.41 3.39
N TYR A 162 4.47 12.33 3.07
CA TYR A 162 3.03 12.11 3.16
C TYR A 162 2.43 11.94 1.78
N THR A 163 1.67 10.85 1.59
CA THR A 163 0.97 10.60 0.34
C THR A 163 -0.18 11.57 0.15
N HIS A 164 -0.84 11.97 1.24
CA HIS A 164 -1.95 12.92 1.23
C HIS A 164 -2.29 13.45 2.64
N LYS A 165 -3.25 14.36 2.72
CA LYS A 165 -3.54 15.18 3.91
C LYS A 165 -4.47 14.55 4.95
N HIS A 166 -5.02 13.35 4.76
CA HIS A 166 -5.98 12.77 5.71
C HIS A 166 -5.32 12.41 7.04
N GLN A 167 -6.07 12.62 8.12
CA GLN A 167 -5.54 12.55 9.49
C GLN A 167 -5.04 11.15 9.89
N ASP A 168 -5.60 10.12 9.31
CA ASP A 168 -5.16 8.72 9.51
C ASP A 168 -3.88 8.36 8.75
N HIS A 169 -3.33 9.29 7.94
CA HIS A 169 -2.00 9.23 7.33
C HIS A 169 -1.01 10.20 7.98
N ILE A 170 -1.47 11.39 8.36
CA ILE A 170 -0.61 12.41 8.98
C ILE A 170 -0.28 12.03 10.43
N GLY A 171 -1.24 11.58 11.21
CA GLY A 171 -1.07 11.30 12.62
C GLY A 171 -0.94 12.56 13.49
N ASN A 172 -0.16 12.47 14.56
CA ASN A 172 0.17 13.60 15.43
C ASN A 172 1.61 14.07 15.15
N LEU A 173 1.73 15.12 14.36
CA LEU A 173 3.03 15.66 13.90
C LEU A 173 3.96 16.02 15.06
N GLU A 174 3.47 16.68 16.10
CA GLU A 174 4.27 17.11 17.25
C GLU A 174 4.86 15.92 18.02
N GLU A 175 4.08 14.85 18.19
CA GLU A 175 4.54 13.64 18.88
C GLU A 175 5.49 12.83 17.99
N ILE A 176 5.25 12.78 16.67
CA ILE A 176 6.13 12.11 15.70
C ILE A 176 7.47 12.83 15.65
N GLU A 177 7.50 14.16 15.64
CA GLU A 177 8.74 14.96 15.63
C GLU A 177 9.60 14.72 16.87
N LYS A 178 9.01 14.40 18.02
CA LYS A 178 9.75 14.02 19.23
C LYS A 178 10.49 12.68 19.09
N LEU A 179 10.00 11.76 18.25
CA LEU A 179 10.63 10.47 18.02
C LEU A 179 11.85 10.60 17.10
N TYR A 180 11.73 11.41 16.05
CA TYR A 180 12.82 11.69 15.11
C TYR A 180 12.56 13.00 14.38
N LYS A 181 13.65 13.61 13.91
CA LYS A 181 13.60 14.84 13.11
C LYS A 181 14.01 14.53 11.68
N ALA A 182 13.15 14.85 10.73
CA ALA A 182 13.44 14.77 9.30
C ALA A 182 12.62 15.83 8.56
N PRO A 183 13.08 16.34 7.40
CA PRO A 183 12.28 17.23 6.57
C PRO A 183 11.02 16.52 6.09
N ILE A 184 9.92 17.27 5.98
CA ILE A 184 8.65 16.76 5.46
C ILE A 184 8.58 17.05 3.96
N TRP A 185 8.27 16.03 3.19
CA TRP A 185 8.06 16.09 1.76
C TRP A 185 6.64 15.65 1.44
N ALA A 186 5.90 16.46 0.71
CA ALA A 186 4.54 16.15 0.26
C ALA A 186 4.13 17.08 -0.87
N SER A 187 2.96 16.85 -1.49
CA SER A 187 2.36 17.82 -2.39
C SER A 187 2.09 19.15 -1.69
N LYS A 188 1.92 20.21 -2.47
CA LYS A 188 1.61 21.54 -1.96
C LYS A 188 0.36 21.53 -1.09
N GLU A 189 -0.72 20.91 -1.55
CA GLU A 189 -2.01 20.84 -0.85
C GLU A 189 -1.90 20.09 0.48
N THR A 190 -1.07 19.06 0.53
CA THR A 190 -0.81 18.31 1.76
C THR A 190 0.00 19.15 2.74
N LEU A 191 1.04 19.86 2.29
CA LEU A 191 1.85 20.75 3.12
C LEU A 191 1.02 21.91 3.68
N GLU A 192 0.14 22.50 2.89
CA GLU A 192 -0.79 23.55 3.33
C GLU A 192 -1.75 23.06 4.42
N ALA A 193 -2.17 21.78 4.36
CA ALA A 193 -3.02 21.17 5.37
C ALA A 193 -2.28 20.78 6.66
N ILE A 194 -0.99 20.48 6.58
CA ILE A 194 -0.14 20.12 7.72
C ILE A 194 0.30 21.35 8.51
N SER A 195 0.35 22.52 7.87
CA SER A 195 0.81 23.83 8.37
C SER A 195 2.19 23.91 9.08
N GLU A 196 2.98 24.92 8.67
CA GLU A 196 4.09 25.59 9.37
C GLU A 196 5.24 24.73 9.94
N LEU A 197 5.68 23.67 9.24
CA LEU A 197 6.94 23.04 9.59
C LEU A 197 8.08 23.65 8.76
N GLU A 198 9.16 24.03 9.42
CA GLU A 198 10.40 24.47 8.74
C GLU A 198 11.02 23.30 7.94
N ASN A 199 11.70 23.62 6.84
CA ASN A 199 12.41 22.67 5.98
C ASN A 199 11.52 21.68 5.21
N ASN A 200 10.33 22.08 4.79
CA ASN A 200 9.46 21.29 3.93
C ASN A 200 9.94 21.30 2.46
N ARG A 201 9.70 20.18 1.75
CA ARG A 201 9.90 20.09 0.31
C ARG A 201 8.56 19.79 -0.38
N VAL A 202 8.17 20.65 -1.31
CA VAL A 202 7.07 20.34 -2.23
C VAL A 202 7.51 19.24 -3.18
N LEU A 203 6.67 18.22 -3.33
CA LEU A 203 6.81 17.16 -4.32
C LEU A 203 5.78 17.39 -5.43
N GLU A 204 6.25 17.40 -6.66
CA GLU A 204 5.46 17.64 -7.85
C GLU A 204 5.55 16.44 -8.81
N GLU A 205 4.71 16.44 -9.81
CA GLU A 205 4.72 15.45 -10.89
C GLU A 205 6.12 15.29 -11.52
N ASN A 206 6.58 14.05 -11.66
CA ASN A 206 7.91 13.68 -12.17
C ASN A 206 9.11 14.06 -11.29
N ASP A 207 8.89 14.58 -10.09
CA ASP A 207 9.97 14.68 -9.11
C ASP A 207 10.51 13.29 -8.78
N SER A 208 11.76 13.23 -8.35
CA SER A 208 12.38 12.00 -7.90
C SER A 208 13.30 12.24 -6.71
N PHE A 209 13.57 11.15 -5.99
CA PHE A 209 14.59 11.12 -4.96
C PHE A 209 15.30 9.76 -4.93
N ILE A 210 16.51 9.77 -4.44
CA ILE A 210 17.34 8.57 -4.31
C ILE A 210 17.59 8.30 -2.84
N LEU A 211 17.46 7.03 -2.44
CA LEU A 211 17.87 6.53 -1.14
C LEU A 211 19.15 5.71 -1.32
N ASN A 212 20.27 6.21 -0.79
CA ASN A 212 21.56 5.57 -0.92
C ASN A 212 21.77 4.55 0.21
N GLY A 213 22.09 3.32 -0.14
CA GLY A 213 22.60 2.29 0.74
C GLY A 213 24.10 2.08 0.57
N ASN A 214 24.68 1.14 1.33
CA ASN A 214 26.15 0.88 1.29
C ASN A 214 26.63 0.41 -0.10
N ASN A 215 25.83 -0.37 -0.83
CA ASN A 215 26.17 -0.91 -2.15
C ASN A 215 24.99 -0.85 -3.14
N THR A 216 23.91 -0.16 -2.78
CA THR A 216 22.68 -0.06 -3.58
C THR A 216 22.16 1.36 -3.50
N SER A 217 21.39 1.74 -4.50
CA SER A 217 20.59 2.97 -4.47
C SER A 217 19.21 2.66 -5.02
N GLU A 218 18.20 3.21 -4.39
CA GLU A 218 16.80 3.08 -4.82
C GLU A 218 16.31 4.43 -5.30
N CYS A 219 15.75 4.48 -6.48
CA CYS A 219 15.12 5.68 -7.03
C CYS A 219 13.62 5.57 -6.92
N TRP A 220 13.00 6.62 -6.41
CA TRP A 220 11.56 6.75 -6.30
C TRP A 220 11.09 7.99 -7.05
N ASN A 221 10.14 7.81 -7.94
CA ASN A 221 9.54 8.89 -8.74
C ASN A 221 8.16 9.23 -8.18
N ILE A 222 7.81 10.49 -8.24
CA ILE A 222 6.49 11.00 -7.81
C ILE A 222 5.54 11.04 -8.99
N ILE A 223 4.34 10.54 -8.80
CA ILE A 223 3.21 10.77 -9.69
C ILE A 223 2.08 11.40 -8.89
N GLU A 224 1.52 12.47 -9.42
CA GLU A 224 0.31 13.06 -8.88
C GLU A 224 -0.89 12.19 -9.25
N THR A 225 -1.65 11.80 -8.26
CA THR A 225 -2.84 10.97 -8.41
C THR A 225 -4.02 11.56 -7.63
N PRO A 226 -4.39 12.81 -7.91
CA PRO A 226 -5.53 13.43 -7.25
C PRO A 226 -6.81 12.64 -7.52
N GLY A 227 -7.83 12.89 -6.72
CA GLY A 227 -9.14 12.26 -6.89
C GLY A 227 -9.70 11.64 -5.63
N HIS A 228 -8.90 10.89 -4.84
CA HIS A 228 -9.29 10.58 -3.46
C HIS A 228 -9.34 11.88 -2.62
N CYS A 229 -8.34 12.71 -2.75
CA CYS A 229 -8.34 14.11 -2.32
C CYS A 229 -7.37 14.93 -3.19
N PRO A 230 -7.43 16.28 -3.16
CA PRO A 230 -6.44 17.12 -3.80
C PRO A 230 -5.05 16.89 -3.22
N GLY A 231 -4.04 16.90 -4.09
CA GLY A 231 -2.64 16.73 -3.71
C GLY A 231 -2.25 15.31 -3.30
N HIS A 232 -3.08 14.29 -3.56
CA HIS A 232 -2.67 12.91 -3.38
C HIS A 232 -1.55 12.54 -4.37
N ILE A 233 -0.49 11.92 -3.86
CA ILE A 233 0.66 11.43 -4.65
C ILE A 233 0.89 9.94 -4.42
N CYS A 234 1.47 9.30 -5.44
CA CYS A 234 2.05 7.95 -5.31
C CYS A 234 3.56 8.00 -5.53
N LEU A 235 4.26 7.03 -4.96
CA LEU A 235 5.70 6.85 -5.15
C LEU A 235 5.94 5.60 -5.99
N VAL A 236 6.62 5.75 -7.13
CA VAL A 236 6.91 4.67 -8.09
C VAL A 236 8.37 4.33 -8.05
N GLY A 237 8.69 3.07 -7.76
CA GLY A 237 10.06 2.53 -7.76
C GLY A 237 10.10 1.12 -8.33
N ASP A 238 11.30 0.53 -8.42
CA ASP A 238 11.48 -0.84 -8.94
C ASP A 238 10.72 -1.89 -8.11
N ALA A 239 10.58 -1.66 -6.81
CA ALA A 239 9.80 -2.51 -5.91
C ALA A 239 8.28 -2.51 -6.21
N GLY A 240 7.76 -1.43 -6.78
CA GLY A 240 6.34 -1.23 -7.04
C GLY A 240 5.89 0.21 -6.77
N ILE A 241 4.59 0.37 -6.46
CA ILE A 241 3.99 1.68 -6.18
C ILE A 241 3.48 1.73 -4.75
N VAL A 242 3.96 2.71 -3.97
CA VAL A 242 3.30 3.13 -2.72
C VAL A 242 2.11 3.99 -3.13
N SER A 243 0.91 3.45 -2.96
CA SER A 243 -0.29 3.97 -3.61
C SER A 243 -1.20 4.81 -2.70
N GLY A 244 -0.81 5.00 -1.43
CA GLY A 244 -1.67 5.67 -0.47
C GLY A 244 -3.10 5.13 -0.55
N ASP A 245 -4.07 6.03 -0.59
CA ASP A 245 -5.50 5.71 -0.65
C ASP A 245 -6.08 5.73 -2.08
N ASN A 246 -5.30 5.33 -3.08
CA ASN A 246 -5.87 5.04 -4.40
C ASN A 246 -6.49 3.65 -4.49
N VAL A 247 -5.94 2.66 -3.78
CA VAL A 247 -6.47 1.29 -3.77
C VAL A 247 -6.36 0.65 -2.40
N SER A 248 -7.23 -0.34 -2.16
CA SER A 248 -7.12 -1.31 -1.06
C SER A 248 -7.45 -2.70 -1.58
N VAL A 249 -6.78 -3.73 -1.08
CA VAL A 249 -7.07 -5.12 -1.47
C VAL A 249 -8.39 -5.59 -0.87
N ILE A 250 -8.70 -5.12 0.34
CA ILE A 250 -9.93 -5.44 1.07
C ILE A 250 -10.86 -4.23 1.04
N GLY A 251 -12.08 -4.41 0.55
CA GLY A 251 -13.02 -3.30 0.39
C GLY A 251 -12.75 -2.44 -0.83
N THR A 252 -13.12 -1.17 -0.74
CA THR A 252 -12.91 -0.14 -1.76
C THR A 252 -12.56 1.17 -1.07
N ILE A 253 -11.72 1.97 -1.70
CA ILE A 253 -11.41 3.32 -1.23
C ILE A 253 -12.63 4.24 -1.42
N LEU A 254 -12.85 5.14 -0.48
CA LEU A 254 -13.81 6.21 -0.61
C LEU A 254 -13.25 7.32 -1.52
N VAL A 255 -14.08 7.87 -2.38
CA VAL A 255 -13.81 9.13 -3.09
C VAL A 255 -14.80 10.15 -2.54
N PRO A 256 -14.44 10.92 -1.49
CA PRO A 256 -15.38 11.77 -0.77
C PRO A 256 -15.96 12.85 -1.68
N SER A 257 -17.26 13.07 -1.63
CA SER A 257 -17.90 14.06 -2.48
C SER A 257 -17.50 15.51 -2.19
N ASN A 258 -17.00 15.79 -0.98
CA ASN A 258 -16.59 17.13 -0.54
C ASN A 258 -15.11 17.44 -0.79
N ASP A 259 -14.27 16.42 -0.97
CA ASP A 259 -12.83 16.56 -1.08
C ASP A 259 -12.23 15.80 -2.28
N GLY A 260 -12.97 14.85 -2.86
CA GLY A 260 -12.53 14.03 -3.98
C GLY A 260 -13.10 14.47 -5.35
N ASP A 261 -12.49 13.91 -6.40
CA ASP A 261 -12.95 14.01 -7.78
C ASP A 261 -12.90 12.63 -8.45
N MET A 262 -14.07 12.13 -8.87
CA MET A 262 -14.20 10.79 -9.44
C MET A 262 -13.48 10.63 -10.78
N ASN A 263 -13.42 11.68 -11.60
CA ASN A 263 -12.78 11.64 -12.91
C ASN A 263 -11.26 11.59 -12.75
N GLN A 264 -10.70 12.46 -11.92
CA GLN A 264 -9.26 12.43 -11.59
C GLN A 264 -8.85 11.11 -10.92
N TYR A 265 -9.71 10.57 -10.05
CA TYR A 265 -9.46 9.29 -9.41
C TYR A 265 -9.36 8.14 -10.44
N LEU A 266 -10.28 8.09 -11.40
CA LEU A 266 -10.24 7.11 -12.50
C LEU A 266 -9.00 7.26 -13.39
N GLU A 267 -8.61 8.49 -13.70
CA GLU A 267 -7.37 8.81 -14.42
C GLU A 267 -6.14 8.35 -13.64
N GLY A 268 -6.07 8.61 -12.33
CA GLY A 268 -5.01 8.16 -11.45
C GLY A 268 -4.85 6.64 -11.44
N LEU A 269 -5.96 5.89 -11.35
CA LEU A 269 -5.94 4.42 -11.43
C LEU A 269 -5.41 3.93 -12.78
N GLN A 270 -5.79 4.58 -13.88
CA GLN A 270 -5.31 4.23 -15.22
C GLN A 270 -3.81 4.50 -15.37
N ARG A 271 -3.34 5.65 -14.90
CA ARG A 271 -1.91 5.99 -14.87
C ARG A 271 -1.08 4.98 -14.07
N MET A 272 -1.54 4.62 -12.86
CA MET A 272 -0.87 3.59 -12.06
C MET A 272 -0.75 2.25 -12.81
N LYS A 273 -1.78 1.88 -13.60
CA LYS A 273 -1.78 0.65 -14.40
C LYS A 273 -0.75 0.71 -15.54
N GLU A 274 -0.53 1.86 -16.16
CA GLU A 274 0.42 2.05 -17.27
C GLU A 274 1.87 1.78 -16.84
N PHE A 275 2.21 2.02 -15.57
CA PHE A 275 3.52 1.66 -15.02
C PHE A 275 3.74 0.15 -14.92
N ASN A 276 2.69 -0.67 -15.04
CA ASN A 276 2.77 -2.12 -14.87
C ASN A 276 3.59 -2.55 -13.63
N PRO A 277 3.27 -2.02 -12.44
CA PRO A 277 4.09 -2.23 -11.26
C PRO A 277 4.11 -3.70 -10.85
N PRO A 278 5.24 -4.20 -10.29
CA PRO A 278 5.31 -5.56 -9.78
C PRO A 278 4.44 -5.76 -8.53
N LEU A 279 4.32 -4.74 -7.67
CA LEU A 279 3.53 -4.75 -6.44
C LEU A 279 2.81 -3.41 -6.24
N LEU A 280 1.71 -3.42 -5.47
CA LEU A 280 1.12 -2.21 -4.91
C LEU A 280 1.16 -2.28 -3.39
N PHE A 281 1.57 -1.17 -2.78
CA PHE A 281 1.68 -0.95 -1.36
C PHE A 281 0.63 0.09 -0.94
N PRO A 282 -0.61 -0.34 -0.59
CA PRO A 282 -1.70 0.57 -0.28
C PRO A 282 -1.56 1.18 1.12
N GLY A 283 -2.22 2.31 1.36
CA GLY A 283 -2.32 2.93 2.67
C GLY A 283 -3.02 2.05 3.72
N HIS A 284 -3.94 1.19 3.28
CA HIS A 284 -4.69 0.30 4.15
C HIS A 284 -4.75 -1.14 3.64
N GLY A 285 -4.71 -2.10 4.59
CA GLY A 285 -4.83 -3.52 4.28
C GLY A 285 -3.56 -4.14 3.69
N PRO A 286 -3.64 -5.36 3.11
CA PRO A 286 -2.48 -6.06 2.59
C PRO A 286 -1.98 -5.44 1.28
N PHE A 287 -0.69 -5.66 0.98
CA PHE A 287 -0.11 -5.36 -0.34
C PHE A 287 -0.78 -6.20 -1.45
N SER A 288 -0.66 -5.75 -2.70
CA SER A 288 -1.14 -6.52 -3.84
C SER A 288 0.02 -7.08 -4.67
N ALA A 289 0.06 -8.41 -4.78
CA ALA A 289 0.98 -9.12 -5.67
C ALA A 289 0.43 -9.27 -7.10
N ASN A 290 -0.78 -8.79 -7.36
CA ASN A 290 -1.38 -8.77 -8.68
C ASN A 290 -2.01 -7.38 -8.95
N PRO A 291 -1.15 -6.37 -9.19
CA PRO A 291 -1.57 -4.99 -9.42
C PRO A 291 -2.57 -4.83 -10.55
N GLU A 292 -2.30 -5.46 -11.70
CA GLU A 292 -3.17 -5.37 -12.87
C GLU A 292 -4.60 -5.83 -12.56
N LYS A 293 -4.75 -6.98 -11.90
CA LYS A 293 -6.06 -7.50 -11.51
C LYS A 293 -6.77 -6.55 -10.53
N LEU A 294 -6.03 -6.00 -9.58
CA LEU A 294 -6.58 -5.08 -8.58
C LEU A 294 -7.05 -3.78 -9.24
N LEU A 295 -6.20 -3.13 -10.04
CA LEU A 295 -6.51 -1.89 -10.75
C LEU A 295 -7.68 -2.07 -11.72
N ASN A 296 -7.69 -3.16 -12.51
CA ASN A 296 -8.80 -3.49 -13.40
C ASN A 296 -10.11 -3.67 -12.64
N ARG A 297 -10.08 -4.31 -11.45
CA ARG A 297 -11.27 -4.44 -10.58
C ARG A 297 -11.80 -3.08 -10.15
N TYR A 298 -10.93 -2.17 -9.71
CA TYR A 298 -11.30 -0.83 -9.30
C TYR A 298 -11.89 -0.02 -10.46
N ILE A 299 -11.20 0.06 -11.59
CA ILE A 299 -11.64 0.80 -12.78
C ILE A 299 -13.02 0.26 -13.24
N LYS A 300 -13.17 -1.06 -13.35
CA LYS A 300 -14.45 -1.68 -13.74
C LYS A 300 -15.57 -1.37 -12.75
N HIS A 301 -15.28 -1.47 -11.44
CA HIS A 301 -16.27 -1.20 -10.39
C HIS A 301 -16.71 0.28 -10.43
N ARG A 302 -15.78 1.22 -10.52
CA ARG A 302 -16.08 2.65 -10.57
C ARG A 302 -16.82 3.05 -11.84
N ASN A 303 -16.38 2.58 -13.00
CA ASN A 303 -17.08 2.83 -14.26
C ASN A 303 -18.50 2.26 -14.27
N LYS A 304 -18.69 1.05 -13.71
CA LYS A 304 -20.05 0.48 -13.56
C LYS A 304 -20.93 1.39 -12.70
N ARG A 305 -20.45 1.83 -11.53
CA ARG A 305 -21.21 2.71 -10.66
C ARG A 305 -21.47 4.08 -11.30
N HIS A 306 -20.48 4.64 -11.98
CA HIS A 306 -20.60 5.89 -12.72
C HIS A 306 -21.71 5.80 -13.77
N GLN A 307 -21.75 4.71 -14.53
CA GLN A 307 -22.80 4.45 -15.51
C GLN A 307 -24.19 4.28 -14.86
N LEU A 308 -24.30 3.54 -13.75
CA LEU A 308 -25.59 3.35 -13.06
C LEU A 308 -26.16 4.68 -12.53
N VAL A 309 -25.32 5.58 -12.06
CA VAL A 309 -25.74 6.93 -11.66
C VAL A 309 -26.26 7.72 -12.86
N LEU A 310 -25.57 7.69 -14.00
CA LEU A 310 -26.02 8.33 -15.23
C LEU A 310 -27.36 7.74 -15.73
N ASP A 311 -27.49 6.42 -15.70
CA ASP A 311 -28.70 5.74 -16.17
C ASP A 311 -29.90 6.06 -15.27
N ALA A 312 -29.72 6.22 -13.94
CA ALA A 312 -30.77 6.69 -13.06
C ALA A 312 -31.28 8.10 -13.49
N VAL A 313 -30.36 9.02 -13.84
CA VAL A 313 -30.76 10.36 -14.33
C VAL A 313 -31.49 10.26 -15.67
N LYS A 314 -31.05 9.36 -16.59
CA LYS A 314 -31.75 9.09 -17.85
C LYS A 314 -33.18 8.55 -17.64
N GLU A 315 -33.39 7.76 -16.58
CA GLU A 315 -34.69 7.26 -16.16
C GLU A 315 -35.54 8.31 -15.42
N ASN A 316 -35.14 9.58 -15.43
CA ASN A 316 -35.80 10.73 -14.82
C ASN A 316 -35.81 10.75 -13.27
N PHE A 317 -34.93 10.00 -12.62
CA PHE A 317 -34.62 10.27 -11.22
C PHE A 317 -33.82 11.56 -11.15
N SER A 318 -34.24 12.52 -10.32
CA SER A 318 -33.70 13.89 -10.40
C SER A 318 -33.20 14.44 -9.07
N ASP A 319 -33.52 13.86 -7.94
CA ASP A 319 -32.97 14.23 -6.64
C ASP A 319 -31.90 13.20 -6.19
N LEU A 320 -31.01 13.64 -5.33
CA LEU A 320 -29.86 12.84 -4.89
C LEU A 320 -30.27 11.50 -4.26
N GLU A 321 -31.31 11.49 -3.41
CA GLU A 321 -31.71 10.29 -2.69
C GLU A 321 -32.31 9.24 -3.62
N SER A 322 -33.17 9.66 -4.55
CA SER A 322 -33.78 8.77 -5.53
C SER A 322 -32.74 8.19 -6.50
N ILE A 323 -31.82 9.02 -6.98
CA ILE A 323 -30.71 8.59 -7.84
C ILE A 323 -29.81 7.59 -7.07
N ALA A 324 -29.45 7.87 -5.82
CA ALA A 324 -28.66 7.00 -5.01
C ALA A 324 -29.33 5.64 -4.80
N LYS A 325 -30.61 5.63 -4.40
CA LYS A 325 -31.39 4.42 -4.22
C LYS A 325 -31.46 3.59 -5.51
N LYS A 326 -31.71 4.24 -6.65
CA LYS A 326 -31.79 3.59 -7.96
C LYS A 326 -30.44 3.00 -8.38
N SER A 327 -29.38 3.78 -8.28
CA SER A 327 -28.04 3.37 -8.72
C SER A 327 -27.40 2.28 -7.84
N TYR A 328 -27.94 2.01 -6.64
CA TYR A 328 -27.45 1.00 -5.70
C TYR A 328 -28.41 -0.18 -5.52
N GLU A 329 -29.42 -0.36 -6.39
CA GLU A 329 -30.32 -1.54 -6.36
C GLU A 329 -29.55 -2.87 -6.42
N ASP A 330 -28.39 -2.91 -7.06
CA ASP A 330 -27.50 -4.08 -7.13
C ASP A 330 -26.64 -4.31 -5.86
N THR A 331 -26.71 -3.42 -4.88
CA THR A 331 -25.91 -3.47 -3.66
C THR A 331 -26.75 -3.04 -2.44
N PRO A 332 -27.83 -3.78 -2.11
CA PRO A 332 -28.79 -3.36 -1.08
C PRO A 332 -28.20 -3.28 0.34
N GLN A 333 -27.05 -3.89 0.56
CA GLN A 333 -26.30 -3.83 1.84
C GLN A 333 -25.38 -2.61 1.97
N ALA A 334 -25.32 -1.73 0.96
CA ALA A 334 -24.51 -0.52 1.04
C ALA A 334 -24.94 0.38 2.20
N HIS A 335 -23.98 0.91 2.95
CA HIS A 335 -24.29 1.83 4.04
C HIS A 335 -24.95 3.11 3.49
N PRO A 336 -26.12 3.54 3.99
CA PRO A 336 -26.89 4.63 3.39
C PRO A 336 -26.08 5.93 3.22
N SER A 337 -25.32 6.35 4.22
CA SER A 337 -24.55 7.59 4.12
C SER A 337 -23.42 7.51 3.07
N LEU A 338 -22.74 6.35 2.96
CA LEU A 338 -21.71 6.14 1.95
C LEU A 338 -22.34 6.04 0.54
N MET A 339 -23.51 5.43 0.42
CA MET A 339 -24.26 5.37 -0.83
C MET A 339 -24.58 6.78 -1.34
N ILE A 340 -25.11 7.66 -0.49
CA ILE A 340 -25.44 9.05 -0.83
C ILE A 340 -24.17 9.82 -1.22
N ASP A 341 -23.12 9.77 -0.40
CA ASP A 341 -21.87 10.48 -0.65
C ASP A 341 -21.20 10.04 -1.97
N GLN A 342 -21.11 8.71 -2.21
CA GLN A 342 -20.52 8.20 -3.43
C GLN A 342 -21.37 8.51 -4.67
N THR A 343 -22.70 8.52 -4.55
CA THR A 343 -23.58 8.96 -5.64
C THR A 343 -23.31 10.44 -5.98
N LEU A 344 -23.19 11.28 -4.95
CA LEU A 344 -22.87 12.70 -5.15
C LEU A 344 -21.49 12.89 -5.81
N SER A 345 -20.50 12.09 -5.41
CA SER A 345 -19.18 12.10 -6.05
C SER A 345 -19.25 11.74 -7.54
N HIS A 346 -20.01 10.71 -7.91
CA HIS A 346 -20.24 10.36 -9.32
C HIS A 346 -21.03 11.43 -10.09
N LEU A 347 -22.07 12.03 -9.48
CA LEU A 347 -22.85 13.11 -10.09
C LEU A 347 -21.96 14.35 -10.37
N LYS A 348 -21.09 14.73 -9.42
CA LYS A 348 -20.09 15.79 -9.65
C LYS A 348 -19.18 15.47 -10.82
N GLY A 349 -18.70 14.22 -10.94
CA GLY A 349 -17.93 13.78 -12.10
C GLY A 349 -18.68 13.95 -13.42
N HIS A 350 -19.96 13.63 -13.47
CA HIS A 350 -20.80 13.84 -14.64
C HIS A 350 -21.09 15.33 -14.92
N ILE A 351 -21.21 16.15 -13.88
CA ILE A 351 -21.35 17.63 -14.05
C ILE A 351 -20.04 18.19 -14.62
N ASN A 352 -18.89 17.81 -14.07
CA ASN A 352 -17.59 18.28 -14.52
C ASN A 352 -17.31 17.89 -15.99
N SER A 353 -17.79 16.72 -16.43
CA SER A 353 -17.71 16.27 -17.83
C SER A 353 -18.80 16.90 -18.74
N GLY A 354 -19.71 17.71 -18.21
CA GLY A 354 -20.78 18.32 -18.98
C GLY A 354 -21.91 17.38 -19.41
N THR A 355 -21.98 16.15 -18.85
CA THR A 355 -23.00 15.15 -19.17
C THR A 355 -24.32 15.39 -18.44
N ILE A 356 -24.24 15.90 -17.23
CA ILE A 356 -25.36 16.24 -16.35
C ILE A 356 -25.22 17.70 -15.93
N TYR A 357 -26.35 18.38 -15.72
CA TYR A 357 -26.37 19.67 -15.02
C TYR A 357 -27.22 19.59 -13.76
N PHE A 358 -26.95 20.47 -12.82
CA PHE A 358 -27.70 20.59 -11.57
C PHE A 358 -28.33 21.99 -11.49
N ASP A 359 -29.64 22.03 -11.39
CA ASP A 359 -30.41 23.27 -11.28
C ASP A 359 -31.62 23.09 -10.36
N ASN A 360 -31.88 24.10 -9.53
CA ASN A 360 -33.05 24.13 -8.62
C ASN A 360 -33.22 22.84 -7.79
N GLY A 361 -32.10 22.25 -7.30
CA GLY A 361 -32.12 21.04 -6.49
C GLY A 361 -32.31 19.73 -7.29
N LYS A 362 -32.24 19.79 -8.63
CA LYS A 362 -32.46 18.65 -9.52
C LYS A 362 -31.30 18.42 -10.48
N TYR A 363 -31.01 17.14 -10.72
CA TYR A 363 -30.06 16.67 -11.73
C TYR A 363 -30.79 16.30 -13.00
N SER A 364 -30.26 16.72 -14.14
CA SER A 364 -30.82 16.44 -15.47
C SER A 364 -29.72 16.27 -16.50
N LEU A 365 -30.02 15.57 -17.60
CA LEU A 365 -29.08 15.41 -18.71
C LEU A 365 -28.83 16.76 -19.39
N ASN A 366 -27.60 16.99 -19.77
CA ASN A 366 -27.25 18.08 -20.68
C ASN A 366 -27.61 17.64 -22.09
N VAL A 367 -28.53 18.37 -22.74
CA VAL A 367 -29.08 18.04 -24.08
C VAL A 367 -28.22 18.67 -25.18
#